data_a663417e3560630dbbfdfa6da00b057b
#
_entry.id   a663417e3560630dbbfdfa6da00b057b
#
_cell.length_a   1.000
_cell.length_b   1.000
_cell.length_c   1.000
_cell.angle_alpha   90.00
_cell.angle_beta   90.00
_cell.angle_gamma   90.00
#
_symmetry.space_group_name_H-M   'P 1'
#
loop_
_entity.id
_entity.type
_entity.pdbx_description
1 polymer ?
#
loop_
_entity_poly.entity_id
_entity_poly.type
_entity_poly.pdbx_seq_one_letter_code
_entity_poly.pdbx_strand_id
1 'polypeptide(L)'
;MSFFKKVFNRGADKNAPRHLEHPRDLNVNDMVKFKQYGPQLLQQEMFKVDEVNSYHYRSGKEFEFVLRSSSGADSRSGNTTNHTLFLTIDDSDDDPKMRMSVKVPRQIWQQLFEEAALAPVIDQEQGHIVVKRRVDPDRVDSSHPLAFLAGWTAPEYIRESFAIRGYYYKGDYRNKAIPDNADDCEELDYYGLESNDEKFALEIEVYDGDTDVMVTYVTDVLLIEEMWPGN
;
A
#
# COMPACT_ATOMS: atom_id res chain seq x y z
N MET A 1 33.62 48.21 -0.21
CA MET A 1 33.82 47.26 -1.31
C MET A 1 33.15 45.98 -0.91
N SER A 2 31.99 45.70 -1.42
CA SER A 2 31.25 44.47 -1.16
C SER A 2 30.87 43.87 -2.51
N PHE A 3 31.74 43.00 -2.98
CA PHE A 3 31.47 42.07 -4.09
C PHE A 3 31.10 40.75 -3.45
N PHE A 4 29.86 40.30 -3.50
CA PHE A 4 29.38 38.90 -3.44
C PHE A 4 27.90 38.91 -3.09
N LYS A 5 27.05 39.35 -4.03
CA LYS A 5 25.63 38.99 -4.03
C LYS A 5 25.13 38.89 -5.46
N LYS A 6 25.66 37.88 -6.16
CA LYS A 6 25.11 37.50 -7.45
C LYS A 6 25.37 36.00 -7.68
N VAL A 7 24.72 35.16 -6.88
CA VAL A 7 24.78 33.72 -7.11
C VAL A 7 23.38 33.16 -6.92
N PHE A 8 22.85 32.69 -8.02
CA PHE A 8 21.84 31.65 -8.21
C PHE A 8 20.39 31.96 -7.80
N ASN A 9 19.76 32.82 -8.59
CA ASN A 9 18.39 32.53 -9.00
C ASN A 9 18.45 31.71 -10.32
N ARG A 10 18.85 30.46 -10.25
CA ARG A 10 18.59 29.52 -11.33
C ARG A 10 17.09 29.22 -11.25
N GLY A 11 16.33 29.90 -12.10
CA GLY A 11 15.00 29.42 -12.43
C GLY A 11 15.10 27.94 -12.76
N ALA A 12 14.41 27.11 -12.00
CA ALA A 12 14.30 25.69 -12.33
C ALA A 12 13.85 25.62 -13.78
N ASP A 13 14.66 24.99 -14.62
CA ASP A 13 14.30 24.74 -16.01
C ASP A 13 13.03 23.87 -15.98
N LYS A 14 11.90 24.47 -16.36
CA LYS A 14 10.59 23.80 -16.35
C LYS A 14 10.55 22.56 -17.26
N ASN A 15 11.58 22.38 -18.08
CA ASN A 15 11.76 21.24 -18.99
C ASN A 15 12.82 20.24 -18.49
N ALA A 16 13.47 20.45 -17.33
CA ALA A 16 14.36 19.44 -16.79
C ALA A 16 13.55 18.20 -16.39
N PRO A 17 14.01 16.99 -16.76
CA PRO A 17 13.36 15.76 -16.30
C PRO A 17 13.26 15.77 -14.78
N ARG A 18 12.08 15.42 -14.26
CA ARG A 18 11.88 15.28 -12.82
C ARG A 18 12.79 14.18 -12.29
N HIS A 19 13.49 14.42 -11.21
CA HIS A 19 14.31 13.42 -10.54
C HIS A 19 13.52 12.80 -9.39
N LEU A 20 13.50 11.48 -9.29
CA LEU A 20 12.85 10.72 -8.24
C LEU A 20 13.93 10.17 -7.31
N GLU A 21 14.05 10.74 -6.12
CA GLU A 21 15.03 10.30 -5.10
C GLU A 21 14.40 9.41 -4.04
N HIS A 22 13.10 9.59 -3.81
CA HIS A 22 12.35 8.86 -2.79
C HIS A 22 10.99 8.39 -3.34
N PRO A 23 10.43 7.24 -2.88
CA PRO A 23 9.11 6.78 -3.34
C PRO A 23 7.97 7.78 -3.12
N ARG A 24 8.10 8.70 -2.17
CA ARG A 24 7.15 9.81 -1.99
C ARG A 24 7.11 10.81 -3.15
N ASP A 25 8.17 10.83 -3.98
CA ASP A 25 8.22 11.71 -5.16
C ASP A 25 7.38 11.18 -6.31
N LEU A 26 6.89 9.93 -6.23
CA LEU A 26 6.06 9.30 -7.25
C LEU A 26 4.80 10.12 -7.52
N ASN A 27 4.45 10.23 -8.79
CA ASN A 27 3.21 10.82 -9.27
C ASN A 27 2.52 9.87 -10.24
N VAL A 28 1.28 10.18 -10.58
CA VAL A 28 0.54 9.45 -11.62
C VAL A 28 1.37 9.39 -12.90
N ASN A 29 1.40 8.23 -13.53
CA ASN A 29 2.18 7.80 -14.68
C ASN A 29 3.67 7.50 -14.43
N ASP A 30 4.22 7.72 -13.22
CA ASP A 30 5.57 7.26 -12.92
C ASP A 30 5.65 5.74 -12.91
N MET A 31 6.86 5.26 -13.10
CA MET A 31 7.15 3.83 -13.11
C MET A 31 8.03 3.47 -11.92
N VAL A 32 7.77 2.32 -11.33
CA VAL A 32 8.58 1.75 -10.25
C VAL A 32 8.87 0.28 -10.54
N LYS A 33 10.10 -0.13 -10.29
CA LYS A 33 10.56 -1.52 -10.41
C LYS A 33 11.09 -2.00 -9.08
N PHE A 34 10.68 -3.19 -8.66
CA PHE A 34 11.15 -3.83 -7.45
C PHE A 34 12.26 -4.84 -7.73
N LYS A 35 13.11 -5.06 -6.73
CA LYS A 35 14.19 -6.07 -6.76
C LYS A 35 13.64 -7.48 -6.77
N GLN A 36 14.52 -8.45 -7.08
CA GLN A 36 14.16 -9.87 -7.22
C GLN A 36 14.00 -10.63 -5.88
N TYR A 37 13.61 -9.96 -4.81
CA TYR A 37 13.34 -10.60 -3.52
C TYR A 37 12.04 -10.07 -2.92
N GLY A 38 11.51 -10.78 -1.91
CA GLY A 38 10.20 -10.48 -1.35
C GLY A 38 9.09 -11.33 -2.01
N PRO A 39 7.84 -10.94 -1.86
CA PRO A 39 6.71 -11.63 -2.43
C PRO A 39 6.82 -11.80 -3.95
N GLN A 40 6.41 -12.97 -4.46
CA GLN A 40 6.57 -13.31 -5.88
C GLN A 40 5.93 -12.28 -6.82
N LEU A 41 4.80 -11.71 -6.42
CA LEU A 41 4.06 -10.69 -7.19
C LEU A 41 4.88 -9.40 -7.43
N LEU A 42 5.86 -9.10 -6.56
CA LEU A 42 6.72 -7.93 -6.69
C LEU A 42 8.01 -8.21 -7.50
N GLN A 43 8.42 -9.48 -7.57
CA GLN A 43 9.73 -9.83 -8.12
C GLN A 43 9.85 -9.49 -9.60
N GLN A 44 10.80 -8.61 -9.94
CA GLN A 44 11.12 -8.17 -11.31
C GLN A 44 9.96 -7.48 -12.06
N GLU A 45 8.86 -7.24 -11.39
CA GLU A 45 7.75 -6.54 -12.02
C GLU A 45 7.99 -5.04 -12.06
N MET A 46 7.56 -4.45 -13.14
CA MET A 46 7.52 -3.01 -13.34
C MET A 46 6.08 -2.54 -13.23
N PHE A 47 5.86 -1.57 -12.36
CA PHE A 47 4.53 -1.03 -12.10
C PHE A 47 4.46 0.43 -12.54
N LYS A 48 3.28 0.81 -13.01
CA LYS A 48 2.91 2.18 -13.27
C LYS A 48 2.05 2.69 -12.12
N VAL A 49 2.32 3.90 -11.65
CA VAL A 49 1.42 4.61 -10.74
C VAL A 49 0.19 5.07 -11.53
N ASP A 50 -0.95 4.49 -11.22
CA ASP A 50 -2.23 4.76 -11.89
C ASP A 50 -2.98 5.90 -11.19
N GLU A 51 -3.01 5.87 -9.86
CA GLU A 51 -3.65 6.87 -9.01
C GLU A 51 -2.76 7.19 -7.81
N VAL A 52 -2.97 8.36 -7.22
CA VAL A 52 -2.46 8.73 -5.88
C VAL A 52 -3.65 9.16 -5.07
N ASN A 53 -3.87 8.51 -3.93
CA ASN A 53 -4.96 8.80 -3.00
C ASN A 53 -4.42 9.37 -1.69
N SER A 54 -5.30 9.95 -0.90
CA SER A 54 -4.93 10.58 0.36
C SER A 54 -5.86 10.13 1.47
N TYR A 55 -5.26 9.82 2.60
CA TYR A 55 -5.98 9.54 3.84
C TYR A 55 -5.70 10.65 4.85
N HIS A 56 -6.69 10.98 5.64
CA HIS A 56 -6.55 11.94 6.72
C HIS A 56 -7.02 11.32 8.04
N TYR A 57 -6.06 10.98 8.87
CA TYR A 57 -6.27 10.52 10.25
C TYR A 57 -5.99 11.66 11.24
N ARG A 58 -6.37 11.46 12.49
CA ARG A 58 -6.02 12.40 13.56
C ARG A 58 -4.50 12.55 13.75
N SER A 59 -3.74 11.51 13.45
CA SER A 59 -2.28 11.46 13.49
C SER A 59 -1.61 12.27 12.38
N GLY A 60 -2.28 12.44 11.24
CA GLY A 60 -1.73 13.12 10.08
C GLY A 60 -2.33 12.67 8.76
N LYS A 61 -1.64 13.01 7.69
CA LYS A 61 -1.98 12.59 6.33
C LYS A 61 -1.10 11.43 5.89
N GLU A 62 -1.72 10.46 5.24
CA GLU A 62 -1.04 9.37 4.56
C GLU A 62 -1.38 9.40 3.07
N PHE A 63 -0.50 8.84 2.25
CA PHE A 63 -0.66 8.85 0.79
C PHE A 63 -0.45 7.45 0.26
N GLU A 64 -1.37 7.03 -0.57
CA GLU A 64 -1.39 5.74 -1.20
C GLU A 64 -1.15 5.89 -2.70
N PHE A 65 -0.20 5.13 -3.22
CA PHE A 65 0.06 5.01 -4.65
C PHE A 65 -0.57 3.71 -5.16
N VAL A 66 -1.53 3.84 -6.05
CA VAL A 66 -2.17 2.70 -6.71
C VAL A 66 -1.29 2.26 -7.88
N LEU A 67 -0.75 1.06 -7.79
CA LEU A 67 0.19 0.51 -8.74
C LEU A 67 -0.46 -0.56 -9.62
N ARG A 68 -0.26 -0.47 -10.93
CA ARG A 68 -0.67 -1.50 -11.89
C ARG A 68 0.53 -2.04 -12.63
N SER A 69 0.57 -3.35 -12.82
CA SER A 69 1.63 -3.99 -13.62
C SER A 69 1.65 -3.39 -15.02
N SER A 70 2.85 -3.01 -15.48
CA SER A 70 3.06 -2.47 -16.83
C SER A 70 3.17 -3.57 -17.89
N SER A 71 3.39 -4.82 -17.48
CA SER A 71 3.37 -5.98 -18.37
C SER A 71 1.92 -6.31 -18.74
N GLY A 72 1.33 -5.49 -19.63
CA GLY A 72 0.02 -5.77 -20.19
C GLY A 72 -0.01 -7.16 -20.83
N ALA A 73 -1.07 -7.95 -20.59
CA ALA A 73 -1.61 -9.10 -21.32
C ALA A 73 -0.67 -10.15 -21.97
N ASP A 74 0.65 -9.96 -21.97
CA ASP A 74 1.61 -10.84 -22.62
C ASP A 74 2.38 -11.78 -21.69
N SER A 75 1.99 -11.86 -20.43
CA SER A 75 2.59 -12.86 -19.54
C SER A 75 2.20 -14.25 -19.99
N ARG A 76 3.18 -14.99 -20.48
CA ARG A 76 3.14 -16.37 -20.99
C ARG A 76 2.64 -17.42 -19.98
N SER A 77 2.18 -17.00 -18.83
CA SER A 77 1.52 -17.78 -17.80
C SER A 77 0.03 -17.39 -17.82
N GLY A 78 -0.84 -18.28 -18.29
CA GLY A 78 -2.26 -18.07 -18.55
C GLY A 78 -3.15 -17.70 -17.35
N ASN A 79 -2.64 -16.99 -16.35
CA ASN A 79 -3.34 -16.55 -15.16
C ASN A 79 -3.02 -15.08 -14.88
N THR A 80 -3.33 -14.20 -15.86
CA THR A 80 -3.18 -12.75 -15.73
C THR A 80 -4.38 -12.13 -15.00
N THR A 81 -4.46 -12.34 -13.72
CA THR A 81 -5.20 -11.40 -12.86
C THR A 81 -4.28 -10.19 -12.67
N ASN A 82 -4.63 -9.07 -13.30
CA ASN A 82 -3.99 -7.77 -13.04
C ASN A 82 -4.30 -7.38 -11.59
N HIS A 83 -3.43 -7.77 -10.66
CA HIS A 83 -3.57 -7.35 -9.28
C HIS A 83 -3.21 -5.88 -9.18
N THR A 84 -4.09 -5.11 -8.56
CA THR A 84 -3.80 -3.75 -8.14
C THR A 84 -3.02 -3.84 -6.83
N LEU A 85 -1.89 -3.18 -6.76
CA LEU A 85 -1.10 -3.02 -5.55
C LEU A 85 -1.27 -1.62 -5.00
N PHE A 86 -1.19 -1.50 -3.70
CA PHE A 86 -1.25 -0.25 -2.98
C PHE A 86 0.06 -0.06 -2.23
N LEU A 87 0.73 1.04 -2.47
CA LEU A 87 1.99 1.40 -1.83
C LEU A 87 1.77 2.59 -0.91
N THR A 88 2.09 2.43 0.37
CA THR A 88 2.19 3.54 1.32
C THR A 88 3.59 3.60 1.91
N ILE A 89 4.01 4.77 2.39
CA ILE A 89 5.30 4.99 3.04
C ILE A 89 5.04 5.48 4.46
N ASP A 90 5.51 4.73 5.42
CA ASP A 90 5.52 5.12 6.83
C ASP A 90 6.88 5.72 7.16
N ASP A 91 6.90 7.01 7.50
CA ASP A 91 8.09 7.78 7.92
C ASP A 91 7.93 8.24 9.37
N SER A 92 7.13 7.55 10.15
CA SER A 92 6.96 7.88 11.58
C SER A 92 8.27 7.74 12.36
N ASP A 93 9.17 6.90 11.87
CA ASP A 93 10.48 6.62 12.44
C ASP A 93 11.63 7.14 11.55
N ASP A 94 12.85 7.15 12.11
CA ASP A 94 14.09 7.51 11.38
C ASP A 94 14.42 6.54 10.23
N ASP A 95 13.80 5.35 10.22
CA ASP A 95 13.98 4.31 9.22
C ASP A 95 12.64 4.07 8.47
N PRO A 96 12.38 4.77 7.37
CA PRO A 96 11.11 4.72 6.67
C PRO A 96 10.80 3.32 6.14
N LYS A 97 9.59 2.84 6.42
CA LYS A 97 9.08 1.56 5.94
C LYS A 97 8.14 1.76 4.76
N MET A 98 8.19 0.81 3.87
CA MET A 98 7.29 0.69 2.74
C MET A 98 6.26 -0.40 3.05
N ARG A 99 4.99 -0.08 2.91
CA ARG A 99 3.87 -1.02 3.03
C ARG A 99 3.31 -1.26 1.64
N MET A 100 3.36 -2.52 1.23
CA MET A 100 2.81 -2.97 -0.06
C MET A 100 1.58 -3.83 0.22
N SER A 101 0.42 -3.41 -0.25
CA SER A 101 -0.84 -4.05 0.08
C SER A 101 -1.55 -4.59 -1.15
N VAL A 102 -2.28 -5.69 -0.96
CA VAL A 102 -3.19 -6.29 -1.94
C VAL A 102 -4.57 -6.40 -1.32
N LYS A 103 -5.56 -5.81 -1.96
CA LYS A 103 -6.96 -5.98 -1.55
C LYS A 103 -7.41 -7.41 -1.84
N VAL A 104 -7.92 -8.09 -0.82
CA VAL A 104 -8.41 -9.47 -0.93
C VAL A 104 -9.93 -9.53 -0.92
N PRO A 105 -10.55 -10.04 -2.01
CA PRO A 105 -11.99 -10.24 -2.05
C PRO A 105 -12.45 -11.20 -0.96
N ARG A 106 -13.72 -11.08 -0.53
CA ARG A 106 -14.30 -11.93 0.52
C ARG A 106 -14.07 -13.42 0.28
N GLN A 107 -14.16 -13.89 -0.96
CA GLN A 107 -13.94 -15.31 -1.32
C GLN A 107 -12.49 -15.76 -1.04
N ILE A 108 -11.53 -14.89 -1.19
CA ILE A 108 -10.11 -15.13 -0.89
C ILE A 108 -9.89 -15.09 0.63
N TRP A 109 -10.47 -14.09 1.30
CA TRP A 109 -10.44 -14.00 2.76
C TRP A 109 -10.95 -15.29 3.43
N GLN A 110 -12.10 -15.81 3.01
CA GLN A 110 -12.72 -17.03 3.57
C GLN A 110 -11.87 -18.29 3.36
N GLN A 111 -11.01 -18.32 2.34
CA GLN A 111 -10.05 -19.42 2.15
C GLN A 111 -8.80 -19.22 3.00
N LEU A 112 -8.35 -17.98 3.13
CA LEU A 112 -7.11 -17.63 3.83
C LEU A 112 -7.26 -17.65 5.35
N PHE A 113 -8.42 -17.21 5.87
CA PHE A 113 -8.73 -17.13 7.30
C PHE A 113 -10.08 -17.79 7.61
N GLU A 114 -10.38 -17.94 8.90
CA GLU A 114 -11.74 -18.35 9.30
C GLU A 114 -12.73 -17.20 9.09
N GLU A 115 -13.91 -17.50 8.56
CA GLU A 115 -14.91 -16.47 8.28
C GLU A 115 -15.30 -15.67 9.54
N ALA A 116 -15.34 -16.34 10.70
CA ALA A 116 -15.63 -15.70 11.98
C ALA A 116 -14.47 -14.86 12.56
N ALA A 117 -13.29 -14.86 11.91
CA ALA A 117 -12.11 -14.16 12.47
C ALA A 117 -12.21 -12.64 12.32
N LEU A 118 -12.99 -12.15 11.36
CA LEU A 118 -13.14 -10.70 11.12
C LEU A 118 -14.02 -10.02 12.18
N ALA A 119 -15.11 -10.64 12.58
CA ALA A 119 -16.05 -10.05 13.53
C ALA A 119 -15.40 -9.62 14.86
N PRO A 120 -14.58 -10.44 15.54
CA PRO A 120 -13.90 -10.00 16.77
C PRO A 120 -12.95 -8.82 16.56
N VAL A 121 -12.35 -8.68 15.37
CA VAL A 121 -11.46 -7.56 15.06
C VAL A 121 -12.22 -6.24 15.07
N ILE A 122 -13.43 -6.24 14.52
CA ILE A 122 -14.27 -5.05 14.35
C ILE A 122 -15.13 -4.77 15.58
N ASP A 123 -15.73 -5.83 16.18
CA ASP A 123 -16.77 -5.68 17.20
C ASP A 123 -16.24 -5.57 18.63
N GLN A 124 -15.02 -6.05 18.90
CA GLN A 124 -14.46 -6.09 20.24
C GLN A 124 -13.43 -4.99 20.47
N GLU A 125 -13.81 -3.92 21.16
CA GLU A 125 -12.92 -2.82 21.49
C GLU A 125 -11.71 -3.25 22.32
N GLN A 126 -11.94 -4.13 23.31
CA GLN A 126 -10.89 -4.59 24.22
C GLN A 126 -10.57 -6.07 24.04
N GLY A 127 -9.34 -6.44 24.34
CA GLY A 127 -8.88 -7.82 24.32
C GLY A 127 -7.73 -8.06 23.36
N HIS A 128 -7.06 -9.17 23.58
CA HIS A 128 -6.00 -9.66 22.70
C HIS A 128 -6.63 -10.44 21.56
N ILE A 129 -6.79 -9.80 20.41
CA ILE A 129 -7.40 -10.39 19.22
C ILE A 129 -6.31 -10.95 18.30
N VAL A 130 -6.39 -12.23 18.01
CA VAL A 130 -5.45 -12.93 17.13
C VAL A 130 -6.21 -13.55 15.96
N VAL A 131 -5.77 -13.26 14.74
CA VAL A 131 -6.26 -13.87 13.52
C VAL A 131 -5.23 -14.86 13.00
N LYS A 132 -5.63 -16.13 12.83
CA LYS A 132 -4.75 -17.20 12.37
C LYS A 132 -5.05 -17.59 10.94
N ARG A 133 -4.01 -17.73 10.12
CA ARG A 133 -4.09 -18.21 8.75
C ARG A 133 -4.42 -19.71 8.73
N ARG A 134 -5.39 -20.11 7.90
CA ARG A 134 -5.81 -21.52 7.71
C ARG A 134 -5.01 -22.21 6.63
N VAL A 135 -4.76 -21.51 5.53
CA VAL A 135 -4.06 -22.04 4.35
C VAL A 135 -2.79 -21.24 4.14
N ASP A 136 -1.70 -21.93 3.92
CA ASP A 136 -0.41 -21.34 3.60
C ASP A 136 -0.26 -21.13 2.08
N PRO A 137 -0.29 -19.89 1.57
CA PRO A 137 -0.15 -19.63 0.14
C PRO A 137 1.19 -20.10 -0.44
N ASP A 138 2.24 -20.21 0.39
CA ASP A 138 3.56 -20.70 -0.04
C ASP A 138 3.58 -22.21 -0.32
N ARG A 139 2.53 -22.94 0.10
CA ARG A 139 2.44 -24.40 0.00
C ARG A 139 1.33 -24.90 -0.91
N VAL A 140 0.65 -24.01 -1.61
CA VAL A 140 -0.39 -24.40 -2.58
C VAL A 140 0.18 -24.48 -3.98
N ASP A 141 -0.50 -25.23 -4.85
CA ASP A 141 -0.15 -25.26 -6.27
C ASP A 141 -0.37 -23.92 -6.95
N SER A 142 0.39 -23.63 -7.99
CA SER A 142 0.28 -22.36 -8.75
C SER A 142 -1.10 -22.08 -9.36
N SER A 143 -1.92 -23.13 -9.52
CA SER A 143 -3.32 -23.02 -9.98
C SER A 143 -4.31 -22.68 -8.85
N HIS A 144 -3.87 -22.72 -7.60
CA HIS A 144 -4.73 -22.44 -6.46
C HIS A 144 -5.07 -20.94 -6.39
N PRO A 145 -6.32 -20.56 -6.03
CA PRO A 145 -6.72 -19.17 -5.93
C PRO A 145 -5.87 -18.29 -4.99
N LEU A 146 -5.22 -18.89 -4.00
CA LEU A 146 -4.35 -18.20 -3.04
C LEU A 146 -2.89 -18.09 -3.50
N ALA A 147 -2.48 -18.70 -4.61
CA ALA A 147 -1.08 -18.77 -5.03
C ALA A 147 -0.44 -17.39 -5.25
N PHE A 148 -1.24 -16.38 -5.66
CA PHE A 148 -0.73 -15.02 -5.85
C PHE A 148 -0.32 -14.34 -4.52
N LEU A 149 -0.77 -14.85 -3.38
CA LEU A 149 -0.40 -14.36 -2.05
C LEU A 149 0.84 -15.06 -1.47
N ALA A 150 1.57 -15.84 -2.27
CA ALA A 150 2.83 -16.42 -1.82
C ALA A 150 3.82 -15.34 -1.40
N GLY A 151 4.36 -15.44 -0.19
CA GLY A 151 5.23 -14.45 0.43
C GLY A 151 4.53 -13.19 0.99
N TRP A 152 3.18 -13.14 0.98
CA TRP A 152 2.41 -11.98 1.45
C TRP A 152 1.80 -12.15 2.85
N THR A 153 1.86 -13.33 3.43
CA THR A 153 1.08 -13.61 4.63
C THR A 153 1.89 -14.28 5.72
N ALA A 154 1.60 -13.92 6.98
CA ALA A 154 2.11 -14.60 8.17
C ALA A 154 1.15 -15.69 8.66
N PRO A 155 1.61 -16.63 9.53
CA PRO A 155 0.75 -17.63 10.16
C PRO A 155 -0.29 -17.04 11.10
N GLU A 156 0.02 -15.92 11.75
CA GLU A 156 -0.88 -15.24 12.69
C GLU A 156 -0.61 -13.74 12.73
N TYR A 157 -1.65 -12.99 13.12
CA TYR A 157 -1.65 -11.55 13.25
C TYR A 157 -2.30 -11.15 14.56
N ILE A 158 -1.75 -10.14 15.23
CA ILE A 158 -2.25 -9.56 16.47
C ILE A 158 -2.80 -8.17 16.17
N ARG A 159 -3.97 -7.84 16.71
CA ARG A 159 -4.55 -6.53 16.50
C ARG A 159 -3.79 -5.47 17.30
N GLU A 160 -3.28 -4.47 16.61
CA GLU A 160 -2.53 -3.32 17.14
C GLU A 160 -3.37 -2.05 17.20
N SER A 161 -4.33 -1.90 16.26
CA SER A 161 -5.21 -0.72 16.24
C SER A 161 -6.68 -1.09 16.13
N PHE A 162 -7.55 -0.25 16.71
CA PHE A 162 -8.99 -0.45 16.74
C PHE A 162 -9.73 0.84 16.40
N ALA A 163 -10.59 0.79 15.39
CA ALA A 163 -11.52 1.85 14.99
C ALA A 163 -10.86 3.25 14.90
N ILE A 164 -9.68 3.31 14.27
CA ILE A 164 -9.03 4.60 14.03
C ILE A 164 -9.82 5.31 12.94
N ARG A 165 -10.54 6.38 13.34
CA ARG A 165 -11.33 7.18 12.43
C ARG A 165 -10.44 7.91 11.43
N GLY A 166 -10.75 7.76 10.14
CA GLY A 166 -10.10 8.41 9.03
C GLY A 166 -11.06 8.87 7.94
N TYR A 167 -10.51 9.59 6.99
CA TYR A 167 -11.22 10.07 5.80
C TYR A 167 -10.37 9.76 4.58
N TYR A 168 -10.96 9.04 3.63
CA TYR A 168 -10.36 8.75 2.35
C TYR A 168 -10.75 9.81 1.33
N TYR A 169 -9.79 10.29 0.56
CA TYR A 169 -9.95 11.24 -0.54
C TYR A 169 -9.34 10.66 -1.81
N LYS A 170 -10.16 10.52 -2.83
CA LYS A 170 -9.64 10.15 -4.13
C LYS A 170 -8.86 11.32 -4.72
N GLY A 171 -7.55 11.11 -4.90
CA GLY A 171 -6.64 12.10 -5.48
C GLY A 171 -5.51 12.54 -4.57
N ASP A 172 -4.55 13.23 -5.16
CA ASP A 172 -3.32 13.68 -4.53
C ASP A 172 -3.50 15.02 -3.81
N TYR A 173 -3.50 14.96 -2.48
CA TYR A 173 -3.58 16.13 -1.58
C TYR A 173 -2.28 16.38 -0.79
N ARG A 174 -1.12 15.87 -1.26
CA ARG A 174 0.19 16.08 -0.59
C ARG A 174 0.50 17.56 -0.42
N ASN A 175 0.26 18.34 -1.46
CA ASN A 175 0.59 19.77 -1.53
C ASN A 175 -0.66 20.66 -1.65
N LYS A 176 -1.83 20.14 -1.31
CA LYS A 176 -3.11 20.86 -1.38
C LYS A 176 -3.81 20.82 -0.04
N ALA A 177 -4.66 21.81 0.20
CA ALA A 177 -5.62 21.73 1.28
C ALA A 177 -6.61 20.60 1.00
N ILE A 178 -6.97 19.87 2.04
CA ILE A 178 -8.06 18.89 1.97
C ILE A 178 -9.38 19.68 1.78
N PRO A 179 -10.26 19.22 0.88
CA PRO A 179 -11.58 19.86 0.72
C PRO A 179 -12.37 19.86 2.03
N ASP A 180 -13.03 20.97 2.31
CA ASP A 180 -13.90 21.08 3.49
C ASP A 180 -15.29 20.40 3.28
N ASN A 181 -15.57 19.90 2.08
CA ASN A 181 -16.86 19.29 1.73
C ASN A 181 -16.83 17.78 2.02
N ALA A 182 -17.80 17.33 2.81
CA ALA A 182 -18.02 15.90 3.09
C ALA A 182 -18.33 15.06 1.83
N ASP A 183 -18.81 15.70 0.76
CA ASP A 183 -19.16 15.03 -0.50
C ASP A 183 -17.93 14.51 -1.28
N ASP A 184 -16.74 15.00 -0.95
CA ASP A 184 -15.47 14.64 -1.64
C ASP A 184 -14.63 13.61 -0.85
N CYS A 185 -15.14 13.10 0.28
CA CYS A 185 -14.44 12.11 1.10
C CYS A 185 -15.35 10.96 1.53
N GLU A 186 -14.74 9.83 1.79
CA GLU A 186 -15.37 8.67 2.41
C GLU A 186 -14.84 8.51 3.84
N GLU A 187 -15.75 8.51 4.81
CA GLU A 187 -15.41 8.26 6.21
C GLU A 187 -15.14 6.76 6.40
N LEU A 188 -14.09 6.43 7.16
CA LEU A 188 -13.74 5.05 7.45
C LEU A 188 -13.29 4.86 8.90
N ASP A 189 -13.45 3.64 9.40
CA ASP A 189 -12.81 3.15 10.60
C ASP A 189 -11.74 2.12 10.20
N TYR A 190 -10.49 2.37 10.59
CA TYR A 190 -9.35 1.53 10.29
C TYR A 190 -9.00 0.60 11.45
N TYR A 191 -8.68 -0.65 11.12
CA TYR A 191 -8.22 -1.70 12.04
C TYR A 191 -6.94 -2.32 11.47
N GLY A 192 -5.86 -2.26 12.25
CA GLY A 192 -4.57 -2.82 11.88
C GLY A 192 -4.22 -4.03 12.73
N LEU A 193 -3.73 -5.10 12.09
CA LEU A 193 -3.16 -6.26 12.76
C LEU A 193 -1.77 -6.50 12.18
N GLU A 194 -0.83 -6.91 13.03
CA GLU A 194 0.55 -7.15 12.61
C GLU A 194 1.02 -8.56 12.99
N SER A 195 1.94 -9.09 12.20
CA SER A 195 2.64 -10.33 12.53
C SER A 195 3.70 -10.09 13.60
N ASN A 196 4.09 -11.13 14.33
CA ASN A 196 5.10 -11.03 15.40
C ASN A 196 6.48 -10.55 14.91
N ASP A 197 6.79 -10.71 13.63
CA ASP A 197 8.05 -10.26 13.02
C ASP A 197 7.92 -8.90 12.30
N GLU A 198 6.75 -8.25 12.42
CA GLU A 198 6.42 -6.93 11.86
C GLU A 198 6.58 -6.83 10.32
N LYS A 199 6.71 -8.00 9.64
CA LYS A 199 6.87 -8.03 8.19
C LYS A 199 5.57 -8.14 7.42
N PHE A 200 4.49 -8.47 8.11
CA PHE A 200 3.18 -8.65 7.49
C PHE A 200 2.10 -7.99 8.33
N ALA A 201 1.14 -7.40 7.66
CA ALA A 201 -0.03 -6.83 8.32
C ALA A 201 -1.32 -7.27 7.62
N LEU A 202 -2.42 -7.18 8.35
CA LEU A 202 -3.78 -7.15 7.83
C LEU A 202 -4.35 -5.77 8.12
N GLU A 203 -4.85 -5.13 7.09
CA GLU A 203 -5.46 -3.81 7.18
C GLU A 203 -6.92 -3.95 6.79
N ILE A 204 -7.80 -3.46 7.65
CA ILE A 204 -9.24 -3.55 7.45
C ILE A 204 -9.79 -2.14 7.52
N GLU A 205 -10.44 -1.73 6.46
CA GLU A 205 -11.09 -0.42 6.35
C GLU A 205 -12.60 -0.64 6.23
N VAL A 206 -13.34 -0.09 7.19
CA VAL A 206 -14.80 -0.18 7.23
C VAL A 206 -15.40 1.15 6.84
N TYR A 207 -16.08 1.18 5.72
CA TYR A 207 -16.82 2.30 5.17
C TYR A 207 -18.32 2.17 5.43
N ASP A 208 -19.10 3.17 5.03
CA ASP A 208 -20.57 3.07 5.07
C ASP A 208 -21.05 2.03 4.03
N GLY A 209 -21.33 0.83 4.53
CA GLY A 209 -21.88 -0.27 3.73
C GLY A 209 -20.86 -1.16 3.01
N ASP A 210 -19.55 -0.93 3.16
CA ASP A 210 -18.49 -1.75 2.57
C ASP A 210 -17.34 -1.99 3.55
N THR A 211 -16.56 -3.05 3.29
CA THR A 211 -15.37 -3.39 4.08
C THR A 211 -14.28 -3.88 3.16
N ASP A 212 -13.16 -3.18 3.19
CA ASP A 212 -11.94 -3.57 2.50
C ASP A 212 -10.99 -4.31 3.44
N VAL A 213 -10.47 -5.41 2.95
CA VAL A 213 -9.45 -6.20 3.66
C VAL A 213 -8.23 -6.29 2.78
N MET A 214 -7.09 -5.88 3.33
CA MET A 214 -5.81 -5.93 2.63
C MET A 214 -4.82 -6.82 3.37
N VAL A 215 -4.06 -7.60 2.63
CA VAL A 215 -2.84 -8.25 3.12
C VAL A 215 -1.66 -7.40 2.71
N THR A 216 -0.79 -7.11 3.67
CA THR A 216 0.28 -6.13 3.53
C THR A 216 1.64 -6.75 3.83
N TYR A 217 2.60 -6.53 2.95
CA TYR A 217 4.01 -6.82 3.15
C TYR A 217 4.73 -5.53 3.55
N VAL A 218 5.37 -5.54 4.71
CA VAL A 218 6.12 -4.41 5.27
C VAL A 218 7.60 -4.64 5.04
N THR A 219 8.28 -3.67 4.46
CA THR A 219 9.70 -3.80 4.09
C THR A 219 10.38 -2.43 4.06
N ASP A 220 11.68 -2.45 3.87
CA ASP A 220 12.49 -1.25 3.65
C ASP A 220 12.23 -0.69 2.23
N VAL A 221 12.28 0.64 2.08
CA VAL A 221 12.19 1.33 0.79
C VAL A 221 13.29 0.90 -0.19
N LEU A 222 14.38 0.30 0.29
CA LEU A 222 15.44 -0.28 -0.52
C LEU A 222 15.01 -1.49 -1.36
N LEU A 223 13.78 -2.02 -1.18
CA LEU A 223 13.20 -3.01 -2.10
C LEU A 223 12.99 -2.43 -3.50
N ILE A 224 12.80 -1.12 -3.62
CA ILE A 224 12.73 -0.45 -4.92
C ILE A 224 14.12 -0.52 -5.58
N GLU A 225 14.16 -1.01 -6.82
CA GLU A 225 15.37 -1.07 -7.65
C GLU A 225 15.57 0.23 -8.41
N GLU A 226 14.53 0.71 -9.09
CA GLU A 226 14.55 1.91 -9.91
C GLU A 226 13.18 2.60 -9.97
N MET A 227 13.19 3.90 -10.17
CA MET A 227 12.00 4.73 -10.42
C MET A 227 12.25 5.63 -11.63
N TRP A 228 11.24 5.81 -12.47
CA TRP A 228 11.29 6.69 -13.64
C TRP A 228 10.11 7.64 -13.65
N PRO A 229 10.33 8.94 -13.94
CA PRO A 229 9.24 9.87 -14.12
C PRO A 229 8.43 9.53 -15.36
N GLY A 230 7.12 9.58 -15.25
CA GLY A 230 6.19 9.51 -16.37
C GLY A 230 6.25 10.77 -17.23
N ASN A 231 5.88 10.62 -18.49
CA ASN A 231 5.73 11.73 -19.43
C ASN A 231 4.37 12.42 -19.25
#